data_106e8d94f8fcf42cbfc4faf0aca2e48f
#
_entry.id   106e8d94f8fcf42cbfc4faf0aca2e48f
#
_cell.length_a   1.000
_cell.length_b   1.000
_cell.length_c   1.000
_cell.angle_alpha   90.00
_cell.angle_beta   90.00
_cell.angle_gamma   90.00
#
_symmetry.space_group_name_H-M   'P 1'
#
loop_
_entity.id
_entity.type
_entity.pdbx_description
1 polymer ?
#
loop_
_entity_poly.entity_id
_entity_poly.type
_entity_poly.pdbx_seq_one_letter_code
_entity_poly.pdbx_strand_id
1 'polypeptide(L)'
;NCGLVCQYQNDPDQQVSLSKLDSYIQDALDLIEFANGDVNTTWGKVRADMGHPAPFNLKFIGIGNEQWGKEYPERLEPFIKAIRKAHPEIKIVGSSGPNSEGKDFDYLWPEMKRLKVDLVDEHFYRPESWFLAQGARYDNYDRKGPKVFAGEYACHGKGKKWNHYHAALLEAAFMTGLERNADIVHMATYAPLFAHVEGWQWRPDMIWFDNLNSVRTTSYYVQQLYAQNKGTNVLPLTMNKKNVTGAEGQNGLFASAVYDKGKNELIVKV
;
A
#
# COMPACT_ATOMS: atom_id res chain seq x y z
N ASN A 1 -12.00 1.18 10.62
CA ASN A 1 -12.93 0.09 10.37
C ASN A 1 -14.18 0.64 9.67
N CYS A 2 -14.63 0.00 8.58
CA CYS A 2 -15.83 0.39 7.83
C CYS A 2 -17.09 -0.45 8.19
N GLY A 3 -17.09 -1.06 9.35
CA GLY A 3 -18.17 -1.96 9.80
C GLY A 3 -18.14 -3.33 9.14
N LEU A 4 -17.02 -3.71 8.51
CA LEU A 4 -16.75 -5.03 7.96
C LEU A 4 -15.42 -5.55 8.50
N VAL A 5 -15.35 -6.85 8.77
CA VAL A 5 -14.11 -7.55 9.12
C VAL A 5 -13.72 -8.41 7.92
N CYS A 6 -12.53 -8.22 7.34
CA CYS A 6 -12.16 -8.84 6.07
C CYS A 6 -12.26 -10.38 6.09
N GLN A 7 -11.80 -11.04 7.12
CA GLN A 7 -11.86 -12.51 7.23
C GLN A 7 -13.29 -13.07 7.42
N TYR A 8 -14.22 -12.24 7.86
CA TYR A 8 -15.60 -12.63 8.20
C TYR A 8 -16.65 -11.85 7.43
N GLN A 9 -16.28 -11.21 6.33
CA GLN A 9 -17.20 -10.37 5.58
C GLN A 9 -18.43 -11.12 5.05
N ASN A 10 -18.33 -12.43 4.83
CA ASN A 10 -19.45 -13.27 4.40
C ASN A 10 -20.38 -13.69 5.56
N ASP A 11 -20.02 -13.39 6.81
CA ASP A 11 -20.84 -13.68 7.98
C ASP A 11 -21.70 -12.44 8.31
N PRO A 12 -23.05 -12.49 8.12
CA PRO A 12 -23.92 -11.36 8.40
C PRO A 12 -23.86 -10.89 9.85
N ASP A 13 -23.58 -11.79 10.80
CA ASP A 13 -23.52 -11.46 12.22
C ASP A 13 -22.25 -10.66 12.57
N GLN A 14 -21.24 -10.68 11.70
CA GLN A 14 -20.01 -9.90 11.82
C GLN A 14 -20.05 -8.58 11.04
N GLN A 15 -21.17 -8.25 10.42
CA GLN A 15 -21.36 -7.01 9.68
C GLN A 15 -22.16 -6.01 10.50
N VAL A 16 -21.64 -4.78 10.55
CA VAL A 16 -22.40 -3.65 11.10
C VAL A 16 -23.45 -3.21 10.06
N SER A 17 -24.70 -3.03 10.46
CA SER A 17 -25.73 -2.51 9.55
C SER A 17 -25.40 -1.08 9.11
N LEU A 18 -25.82 -0.72 7.89
CA LEU A 18 -25.61 0.64 7.36
C LEU A 18 -26.19 1.73 8.27
N SER A 19 -27.31 1.44 8.95
CA SER A 19 -27.95 2.38 9.89
C SER A 19 -27.16 2.61 11.19
N LYS A 20 -26.11 1.83 11.45
CA LYS A 20 -25.24 1.95 12.63
C LYS A 20 -23.82 2.45 12.28
N LEU A 21 -23.59 2.91 11.06
CA LEU A 21 -22.27 3.38 10.65
C LEU A 21 -21.87 4.73 11.26
N ASP A 22 -22.81 5.52 11.76
CA ASP A 22 -22.52 6.87 12.26
C ASP A 22 -21.45 6.89 13.35
N SER A 23 -21.47 5.91 14.28
CA SER A 23 -20.43 5.81 15.31
C SER A 23 -19.03 5.53 14.74
N TYR A 24 -18.95 4.66 13.74
CA TYR A 24 -17.69 4.35 13.06
C TYR A 24 -17.16 5.52 12.21
N ILE A 25 -18.08 6.29 11.62
CA ILE A 25 -17.73 7.52 10.90
C ILE A 25 -17.22 8.56 11.90
N GLN A 26 -17.87 8.69 13.05
CA GLN A 26 -17.40 9.60 14.11
C GLN A 26 -16.01 9.19 14.63
N ASP A 27 -15.75 7.89 14.85
CA ASP A 27 -14.42 7.40 15.23
C ASP A 27 -13.34 7.81 14.21
N ALA A 28 -13.66 7.78 12.90
CA ALA A 28 -12.72 8.23 11.87
C ALA A 28 -12.46 9.74 11.93
N LEU A 29 -13.47 10.55 12.21
CA LEU A 29 -13.34 12.00 12.39
C LEU A 29 -12.55 12.32 13.67
N ASP A 30 -12.83 11.62 14.76
CA ASP A 30 -12.12 11.74 16.05
C ASP A 30 -10.65 11.36 15.91
N LEU A 31 -10.33 10.34 15.11
CA LEU A 31 -8.95 9.97 14.81
C LEU A 31 -8.21 11.09 14.06
N ILE A 32 -8.86 11.73 13.10
CA ILE A 32 -8.27 12.86 12.37
C ILE A 32 -8.07 14.05 13.33
N GLU A 33 -9.06 14.37 14.18
CA GLU A 33 -8.93 15.40 15.19
C GLU A 33 -7.82 15.08 16.21
N PHE A 34 -7.74 13.83 16.67
CA PHE A 34 -6.63 13.40 17.53
C PHE A 34 -5.27 13.65 16.88
N ALA A 35 -5.13 13.28 15.61
CA ALA A 35 -3.85 13.42 14.90
C ALA A 35 -3.51 14.88 14.57
N ASN A 36 -4.48 15.68 14.16
CA ASN A 36 -4.24 16.99 13.53
C ASN A 36 -4.90 18.17 14.26
N GLY A 37 -5.87 17.92 15.16
CA GLY A 37 -6.63 18.95 15.84
C GLY A 37 -5.77 19.86 16.73
N ASP A 38 -6.24 21.10 16.92
CA ASP A 38 -5.64 22.03 17.88
C ASP A 38 -5.74 21.48 19.31
N VAL A 39 -4.82 21.87 20.18
CA VAL A 39 -4.79 21.45 21.59
C VAL A 39 -6.02 21.86 22.40
N ASN A 40 -6.83 22.77 21.89
CA ASN A 40 -8.10 23.19 22.50
C ASN A 40 -9.30 22.35 22.04
N THR A 41 -9.13 21.48 21.05
CA THR A 41 -10.19 20.54 20.62
C THR A 41 -10.20 19.33 21.55
N THR A 42 -11.29 18.56 21.55
CA THR A 42 -11.45 17.40 22.43
C THR A 42 -10.31 16.41 22.29
N TRP A 43 -10.05 15.95 21.09
CA TRP A 43 -9.05 14.91 20.82
C TRP A 43 -7.64 15.48 20.65
N GLY A 44 -7.48 16.72 20.18
CA GLY A 44 -6.21 17.41 20.16
C GLY A 44 -5.67 17.67 21.58
N LYS A 45 -6.57 17.92 22.56
CA LYS A 45 -6.20 18.01 23.96
C LYS A 45 -5.71 16.65 24.50
N VAL A 46 -6.39 15.56 24.22
CA VAL A 46 -5.96 14.22 24.62
C VAL A 46 -4.56 13.92 24.09
N ARG A 47 -4.29 14.21 22.81
CA ARG A 47 -2.94 14.08 22.24
C ARG A 47 -1.91 14.91 23.00
N ALA A 48 -2.23 16.15 23.32
CA ALA A 48 -1.33 17.04 24.06
C ALA A 48 -1.04 16.54 25.48
N ASP A 49 -2.07 16.06 26.19
CA ASP A 49 -1.96 15.49 27.55
C ASP A 49 -1.10 14.20 27.54
N MET A 50 -1.04 13.47 26.41
CA MET A 50 -0.13 12.33 26.19
C MET A 50 1.33 12.75 25.89
N GLY A 51 1.66 14.03 25.92
CA GLY A 51 3.00 14.56 25.67
C GLY A 51 3.27 14.99 24.23
N HIS A 52 2.25 15.01 23.37
CA HIS A 52 2.37 15.37 21.95
C HIS A 52 1.52 16.60 21.57
N PRO A 53 1.89 17.82 22.04
CA PRO A 53 1.09 19.03 21.77
C PRO A 53 1.07 19.41 20.27
N ALA A 54 2.13 19.12 19.51
CA ALA A 54 2.18 19.38 18.08
C ALA A 54 1.33 18.36 17.29
N PRO A 55 0.63 18.79 16.22
CA PRO A 55 -0.08 17.88 15.31
C PRO A 55 0.85 16.84 14.68
N PHE A 56 0.38 15.64 14.48
CA PHE A 56 1.11 14.59 13.75
C PHE A 56 1.12 14.79 12.23
N ASN A 57 0.30 15.72 11.74
CA ASN A 57 0.25 16.09 10.33
C ASN A 57 -0.20 14.92 9.43
N LEU A 58 -1.21 14.17 9.90
CA LEU A 58 -1.86 13.10 9.14
C LEU A 58 -2.31 13.63 7.78
N LYS A 59 -2.00 12.90 6.71
CA LYS A 59 -2.33 13.29 5.33
C LYS A 59 -3.29 12.31 4.66
N PHE A 60 -3.31 11.06 5.12
CA PHE A 60 -4.05 9.98 4.51
C PHE A 60 -4.81 9.20 5.57
N ILE A 61 -6.00 8.74 5.21
CA ILE A 61 -6.75 7.78 6.01
C ILE A 61 -7.23 6.64 5.12
N GLY A 62 -6.96 5.40 5.54
CA GLY A 62 -7.48 4.19 4.92
C GLY A 62 -8.79 3.77 5.59
N ILE A 63 -9.83 3.54 4.81
CA ILE A 63 -11.13 3.08 5.30
C ILE A 63 -11.36 1.66 4.80
N GLY A 64 -11.27 0.71 5.72
CA GLY A 64 -11.32 -0.72 5.42
C GLY A 64 -9.94 -1.32 5.11
N ASN A 65 -9.89 -2.65 5.02
CA ASN A 65 -8.72 -3.44 4.67
C ASN A 65 -9.15 -4.74 4.00
N GLU A 66 -8.78 -4.96 2.74
CA GLU A 66 -9.08 -6.17 1.98
C GLU A 66 -10.57 -6.52 1.86
N GLN A 67 -11.48 -5.58 2.04
CA GLN A 67 -12.90 -5.82 1.81
C GLN A 67 -13.18 -6.04 0.33
N TRP A 68 -14.24 -6.80 0.04
CA TRP A 68 -14.66 -7.14 -1.32
C TRP A 68 -16.16 -6.94 -1.53
N GLY A 69 -16.64 -7.18 -2.76
CA GLY A 69 -18.06 -7.13 -3.10
C GLY A 69 -18.65 -5.72 -3.01
N LYS A 70 -19.97 -5.66 -3.16
CA LYS A 70 -20.75 -4.41 -3.15
C LYS A 70 -20.88 -3.80 -1.74
N GLU A 71 -20.79 -4.61 -0.72
CA GLU A 71 -20.94 -4.20 0.68
C GLU A 71 -19.88 -3.18 1.09
N TYR A 72 -18.70 -3.24 0.48
CA TYR A 72 -17.61 -2.32 0.79
C TYR A 72 -17.84 -0.90 0.25
N PRO A 73 -18.05 -0.67 -1.07
CA PRO A 73 -18.33 0.70 -1.55
C PRO A 73 -19.59 1.32 -0.96
N GLU A 74 -20.62 0.53 -0.64
CA GLU A 74 -21.83 1.02 0.05
C GLU A 74 -21.51 1.62 1.42
N ARG A 75 -20.54 1.06 2.14
CA ARG A 75 -20.08 1.56 3.44
C ARG A 75 -19.04 2.67 3.30
N LEU A 76 -18.15 2.57 2.35
CA LEU A 76 -17.09 3.55 2.14
C LEU A 76 -17.63 4.93 1.77
N GLU A 77 -18.70 4.99 0.97
CA GLU A 77 -19.26 6.25 0.47
C GLU A 77 -19.69 7.22 1.58
N PRO A 78 -20.41 6.82 2.66
CA PRO A 78 -20.72 7.70 3.79
C PRO A 78 -19.49 8.27 4.49
N PHE A 79 -18.44 7.45 4.70
CA PHE A 79 -17.17 7.92 5.28
C PHE A 79 -16.52 8.98 4.39
N ILE A 80 -16.45 8.75 3.08
CA ILE A 80 -15.90 9.75 2.14
C ILE A 80 -16.64 11.06 2.25
N LYS A 81 -17.99 11.04 2.28
CA LYS A 81 -18.81 12.24 2.39
C LYS A 81 -18.54 13.01 3.69
N ALA A 82 -18.48 12.29 4.82
CA ALA A 82 -18.24 12.91 6.11
C ALA A 82 -16.83 13.48 6.24
N ILE A 83 -15.82 12.72 5.86
CA ILE A 83 -14.41 13.14 5.94
C ILE A 83 -14.17 14.34 5.02
N ARG A 84 -14.62 14.32 3.77
CA ARG A 84 -14.44 15.44 2.85
C ARG A 84 -15.16 16.72 3.27
N LYS A 85 -16.28 16.58 4.00
CA LYS A 85 -17.00 17.73 4.57
C LYS A 85 -16.23 18.37 5.73
N ALA A 86 -15.69 17.56 6.62
CA ALA A 86 -15.02 18.03 7.85
C ALA A 86 -13.53 18.31 7.63
N HIS A 87 -12.84 17.50 6.81
CA HIS A 87 -11.40 17.49 6.61
C HIS A 87 -11.05 17.31 5.13
N PRO A 88 -11.34 18.33 4.28
CA PRO A 88 -11.11 18.24 2.82
C PRO A 88 -9.62 18.07 2.44
N GLU A 89 -8.69 18.38 3.36
CA GLU A 89 -7.25 18.21 3.20
C GLU A 89 -6.78 16.75 3.33
N ILE A 90 -7.59 15.88 3.95
CA ILE A 90 -7.25 14.48 4.17
C ILE A 90 -7.56 13.66 2.91
N LYS A 91 -6.56 12.97 2.43
CA LYS A 91 -6.67 12.04 1.31
C LYS A 91 -7.18 10.68 1.75
N ILE A 92 -8.08 10.10 0.97
CA ILE A 92 -8.75 8.84 1.28
C ILE A 92 -8.11 7.72 0.48
N VAL A 93 -7.74 6.65 1.19
CA VAL A 93 -7.28 5.39 0.61
C VAL A 93 -8.41 4.38 0.68
N GLY A 94 -8.82 3.86 -0.49
CA GLY A 94 -9.80 2.79 -0.60
C GLY A 94 -9.13 1.49 -1.02
N SER A 95 -9.71 0.35 -0.68
CA SER A 95 -9.18 -0.99 -0.98
C SER A 95 -9.66 -1.50 -2.33
N SER A 96 -8.80 -2.20 -3.07
CA SER A 96 -9.18 -2.98 -4.26
C SER A 96 -9.51 -4.44 -3.95
N GLY A 97 -9.64 -4.78 -2.67
CA GLY A 97 -9.88 -6.15 -2.20
C GLY A 97 -8.59 -6.89 -1.83
N PRO A 98 -8.71 -8.19 -1.48
CA PRO A 98 -7.58 -8.98 -0.98
C PRO A 98 -6.64 -9.47 -2.08
N ASN A 99 -6.98 -9.23 -3.35
CA ASN A 99 -6.23 -9.71 -4.50
C ASN A 99 -5.96 -8.60 -5.51
N SER A 100 -4.86 -8.74 -6.22
CA SER A 100 -4.40 -7.79 -7.24
C SER A 100 -4.99 -8.02 -8.64
N GLU A 101 -5.93 -8.94 -8.78
CA GLU A 101 -6.58 -9.33 -10.04
C GLU A 101 -7.82 -10.20 -9.76
N GLY A 102 -8.67 -10.37 -10.78
CA GLY A 102 -9.88 -11.19 -10.70
C GLY A 102 -11.11 -10.42 -10.27
N LYS A 103 -12.21 -11.15 -10.02
CA LYS A 103 -13.57 -10.62 -9.91
C LYS A 103 -13.68 -9.43 -8.94
N ASP A 104 -13.10 -9.54 -7.75
CA ASP A 104 -13.25 -8.49 -6.74
C ASP A 104 -12.44 -7.24 -7.10
N PHE A 105 -11.21 -7.43 -7.57
CA PHE A 105 -10.37 -6.35 -8.08
C PHE A 105 -11.01 -5.62 -9.27
N ASP A 106 -11.51 -6.39 -10.25
CA ASP A 106 -12.14 -5.85 -11.46
C ASP A 106 -13.43 -5.08 -11.15
N TYR A 107 -14.13 -5.45 -10.07
CA TYR A 107 -15.31 -4.74 -9.57
C TYR A 107 -14.92 -3.49 -8.77
N LEU A 108 -13.97 -3.61 -7.84
CA LEU A 108 -13.67 -2.54 -6.88
C LEU A 108 -12.89 -1.37 -7.51
N TRP A 109 -11.98 -1.63 -8.45
CA TRP A 109 -11.24 -0.54 -9.09
C TRP A 109 -12.14 0.53 -9.74
N PRO A 110 -13.15 0.17 -10.60
CA PRO A 110 -14.14 1.12 -11.11
C PRO A 110 -14.92 1.83 -9.99
N GLU A 111 -15.29 1.12 -8.92
CA GLU A 111 -15.97 1.70 -7.78
C GLU A 111 -15.12 2.75 -7.04
N MET A 112 -13.83 2.47 -6.81
CA MET A 112 -12.91 3.43 -6.22
C MET A 112 -12.76 4.69 -7.10
N LYS A 113 -12.74 4.51 -8.43
CA LYS A 113 -12.75 5.63 -9.38
C LYS A 113 -14.08 6.41 -9.33
N ARG A 114 -15.23 5.73 -9.25
CA ARG A 114 -16.56 6.35 -9.10
C ARG A 114 -16.63 7.17 -7.82
N LEU A 115 -16.16 6.64 -6.70
CA LEU A 115 -16.13 7.29 -5.39
C LEU A 115 -15.05 8.38 -5.30
N LYS A 116 -14.19 8.47 -6.31
CA LYS A 116 -13.09 9.44 -6.39
C LYS A 116 -12.15 9.37 -5.18
N VAL A 117 -11.82 8.18 -4.69
CA VAL A 117 -10.77 8.04 -3.69
C VAL A 117 -9.45 8.61 -4.22
N ASP A 118 -8.56 9.04 -3.34
CA ASP A 118 -7.29 9.61 -3.76
C ASP A 118 -6.27 8.53 -4.13
N LEU A 119 -6.27 7.43 -3.37
CA LEU A 119 -5.45 6.27 -3.63
C LEU A 119 -6.28 4.98 -3.54
N VAL A 120 -5.85 3.99 -4.31
CA VAL A 120 -6.36 2.62 -4.21
C VAL A 120 -5.26 1.74 -3.64
N ASP A 121 -5.58 1.04 -2.57
CA ASP A 121 -4.70 0.08 -1.92
C ASP A 121 -4.78 -1.27 -2.64
N GLU A 122 -3.64 -1.71 -3.16
CA GLU A 122 -3.49 -2.98 -3.86
C GLU A 122 -2.57 -3.93 -3.08
N HIS A 123 -2.97 -5.20 -2.95
CA HIS A 123 -2.24 -6.24 -2.21
C HIS A 123 -1.77 -7.36 -3.14
N PHE A 124 -0.51 -7.79 -2.98
CA PHE A 124 0.15 -8.77 -3.85
C PHE A 124 0.88 -9.87 -3.07
N TYR A 125 0.18 -10.86 -2.58
CA TYR A 125 0.78 -12.07 -2.04
C TYR A 125 0.77 -13.15 -3.13
N ARG A 126 1.83 -13.18 -3.97
CA ARG A 126 1.83 -13.92 -5.22
C ARG A 126 3.09 -14.77 -5.39
N PRO A 127 3.02 -15.83 -6.24
CA PRO A 127 4.19 -16.66 -6.51
C PRO A 127 5.24 -15.94 -7.35
N GLU A 128 6.44 -16.51 -7.39
CA GLU A 128 7.62 -16.00 -8.11
C GLU A 128 7.34 -15.62 -9.56
N SER A 129 6.64 -16.49 -10.29
CA SER A 129 6.30 -16.26 -11.70
C SER A 129 5.43 -15.03 -11.92
N TRP A 130 4.55 -14.73 -10.97
CA TRP A 130 3.71 -13.54 -11.04
C TRP A 130 4.55 -12.27 -10.93
N PHE A 131 5.49 -12.18 -9.98
CA PHE A 131 6.35 -11.02 -9.81
C PHE A 131 7.16 -10.72 -11.07
N LEU A 132 7.71 -11.76 -11.73
CA LEU A 132 8.42 -11.60 -13.01
C LEU A 132 7.49 -11.13 -14.15
N ALA A 133 6.25 -11.60 -14.18
CA ALA A 133 5.31 -11.23 -15.23
C ALA A 133 4.77 -9.79 -15.07
N GLN A 134 4.91 -9.17 -13.90
CA GLN A 134 4.26 -7.89 -13.58
C GLN A 134 5.18 -6.67 -13.71
N GLY A 135 6.34 -6.79 -14.34
CA GLY A 135 7.28 -5.67 -14.53
C GLY A 135 6.69 -4.46 -15.27
N ALA A 136 5.65 -4.65 -16.07
CA ALA A 136 4.94 -3.60 -16.81
C ALA A 136 3.54 -3.27 -16.26
N ARG A 137 3.16 -3.80 -15.09
CA ARG A 137 1.80 -3.71 -14.53
C ARG A 137 1.18 -2.32 -14.62
N TYR A 138 1.91 -1.31 -14.20
CA TYR A 138 1.41 0.06 -14.07
C TYR A 138 1.63 0.93 -15.31
N ASP A 139 2.29 0.43 -16.35
CA ASP A 139 2.63 1.22 -17.54
C ASP A 139 1.39 1.80 -18.24
N ASN A 140 0.25 1.12 -18.17
CA ASN A 140 -1.00 1.49 -18.84
C ASN A 140 -2.11 1.97 -17.88
N TYR A 141 -1.83 2.19 -16.60
CA TYR A 141 -2.83 2.73 -15.68
C TYR A 141 -3.23 4.17 -16.05
N ASP A 142 -4.49 4.53 -15.81
CA ASP A 142 -5.02 5.87 -16.06
C ASP A 142 -4.36 6.89 -15.10
N ARG A 143 -3.47 7.73 -15.64
CA ARG A 143 -2.74 8.74 -14.86
C ARG A 143 -3.64 9.85 -14.28
N LYS A 144 -4.88 9.97 -14.78
CA LYS A 144 -5.86 10.97 -14.30
C LYS A 144 -6.77 10.42 -13.20
N GLY A 145 -6.78 9.11 -12.99
CA GLY A 145 -7.55 8.43 -11.95
C GLY A 145 -6.88 8.47 -10.57
N PRO A 146 -7.44 7.71 -9.61
CA PRO A 146 -6.81 7.49 -8.32
C PRO A 146 -5.38 7.00 -8.45
N LYS A 147 -4.53 7.35 -7.51
CA LYS A 147 -3.17 6.84 -7.44
C LYS A 147 -3.15 5.47 -6.78
N VAL A 148 -2.03 4.76 -6.87
CA VAL A 148 -1.85 3.44 -6.28
C VAL A 148 -1.05 3.55 -4.98
N PHE A 149 -1.52 2.88 -3.97
CA PHE A 149 -0.77 2.46 -2.82
C PHE A 149 -0.59 0.94 -2.91
N ALA A 150 0.62 0.44 -3.19
CA ALA A 150 0.95 -0.97 -3.08
C ALA A 150 1.16 -1.27 -1.59
N GLY A 151 0.06 -1.41 -0.84
CA GLY A 151 0.06 -1.37 0.62
C GLY A 151 0.55 -2.63 1.29
N GLU A 152 0.33 -3.78 0.64
CA GLU A 152 0.84 -5.05 1.14
C GLU A 152 1.36 -5.90 -0.02
N TYR A 153 2.62 -6.31 0.05
CA TYR A 153 3.14 -7.29 -0.90
C TYR A 153 4.31 -8.09 -0.34
N ALA A 154 4.38 -9.34 -0.77
CA ALA A 154 5.52 -10.22 -0.57
C ALA A 154 5.53 -11.32 -1.62
N CYS A 155 6.72 -11.69 -2.10
CA CYS A 155 6.89 -12.83 -2.99
C CYS A 155 6.79 -14.13 -2.21
N HIS A 156 5.80 -14.97 -2.55
CA HIS A 156 5.63 -16.30 -1.99
C HIS A 156 6.50 -17.29 -2.78
N GLY A 157 7.69 -17.59 -2.25
CA GLY A 157 8.63 -18.52 -2.87
C GLY A 157 8.05 -19.94 -3.03
N LYS A 158 8.55 -20.67 -4.01
CA LYS A 158 8.14 -22.03 -4.31
C LYS A 158 8.41 -22.96 -3.12
N GLY A 159 7.36 -23.60 -2.62
CA GLY A 159 7.42 -24.61 -1.55
C GLY A 159 7.58 -24.07 -0.13
N LYS A 160 8.17 -22.89 0.06
CA LYS A 160 8.31 -22.22 1.36
C LYS A 160 8.09 -20.73 1.23
N LYS A 161 7.18 -20.19 2.03
CA LYS A 161 6.88 -18.76 2.06
C LYS A 161 7.87 -17.99 2.96
N TRP A 162 9.17 -18.24 2.80
CA TRP A 162 10.22 -17.56 3.55
C TRP A 162 10.90 -16.51 2.69
N ASN A 163 11.42 -15.47 3.31
CA ASN A 163 12.21 -14.41 2.67
C ASN A 163 13.60 -14.94 2.29
N HIS A 164 13.68 -15.75 1.25
CA HIS A 164 14.95 -16.20 0.70
C HIS A 164 15.46 -15.24 -0.37
N TYR A 165 16.75 -15.33 -0.68
CA TYR A 165 17.44 -14.40 -1.58
C TYR A 165 16.76 -14.28 -2.96
N HIS A 166 16.33 -15.39 -3.55
CA HIS A 166 15.64 -15.36 -4.84
C HIS A 166 14.31 -14.59 -4.78
N ALA A 167 13.50 -14.77 -3.72
CA ALA A 167 12.27 -14.00 -3.54
C ALA A 167 12.56 -12.49 -3.47
N ALA A 168 13.62 -12.10 -2.77
CA ALA A 168 14.02 -10.68 -2.69
C ALA A 168 14.45 -10.10 -4.05
N LEU A 169 15.12 -10.88 -4.90
CA LEU A 169 15.45 -10.46 -6.27
C LEU A 169 14.20 -10.25 -7.13
N LEU A 170 13.18 -11.10 -6.97
CA LEU A 170 11.91 -10.96 -7.70
C LEU A 170 11.11 -9.75 -7.22
N GLU A 171 11.14 -9.47 -5.93
CA GLU A 171 10.58 -8.25 -5.37
C GLU A 171 11.33 -7.01 -5.90
N ALA A 172 12.66 -7.06 -5.98
CA ALA A 172 13.46 -5.98 -6.56
C ALA A 172 13.11 -5.74 -8.04
N ALA A 173 12.97 -6.81 -8.82
CA ALA A 173 12.54 -6.73 -10.22
C ALA A 173 11.19 -6.04 -10.37
N PHE A 174 10.19 -6.43 -9.55
CA PHE A 174 8.87 -5.80 -9.51
C PHE A 174 8.95 -4.32 -9.09
N MET A 175 9.78 -3.99 -8.10
CA MET A 175 9.95 -2.62 -7.60
C MET A 175 10.52 -1.66 -8.66
N THR A 176 11.27 -2.16 -9.66
CA THR A 176 11.66 -1.32 -10.81
C THR A 176 10.45 -0.78 -11.56
N GLY A 177 9.39 -1.59 -11.67
CA GLY A 177 8.11 -1.20 -12.26
C GLY A 177 7.34 -0.19 -11.41
N LEU A 178 7.38 -0.32 -10.07
CA LEU A 178 6.79 0.65 -9.15
C LEU A 178 7.50 2.01 -9.29
N GLU A 179 8.82 2.03 -9.23
CA GLU A 179 9.61 3.27 -9.33
C GLU A 179 9.47 3.95 -10.69
N ARG A 180 9.50 3.18 -11.79
CA ARG A 180 9.29 3.73 -13.14
C ARG A 180 7.93 4.41 -13.29
N ASN A 181 6.93 3.94 -12.58
CA ASN A 181 5.56 4.46 -12.58
C ASN A 181 5.24 5.30 -11.33
N ALA A 182 6.19 6.02 -10.75
CA ALA A 182 5.99 6.84 -9.55
C ALA A 182 4.96 7.98 -9.73
N ASP A 183 4.57 8.27 -10.96
CA ASP A 183 3.49 9.20 -11.29
C ASP A 183 2.09 8.59 -11.03
N ILE A 184 1.98 7.28 -10.91
CA ILE A 184 0.76 6.56 -10.55
C ILE A 184 0.92 5.80 -9.22
N VAL A 185 2.05 5.14 -8.98
CA VAL A 185 2.34 4.44 -7.72
C VAL A 185 2.99 5.41 -6.74
N HIS A 186 2.19 5.95 -5.83
CA HIS A 186 2.66 6.98 -4.91
C HIS A 186 3.29 6.42 -3.63
N MET A 187 2.87 5.23 -3.22
CA MET A 187 3.37 4.57 -2.02
C MET A 187 3.49 3.06 -2.25
N ALA A 188 4.45 2.45 -1.58
CA ALA A 188 4.62 1.00 -1.54
C ALA A 188 5.18 0.59 -0.17
N THR A 189 4.59 -0.45 0.43
CA THR A 189 5.00 -0.99 1.72
C THR A 189 4.99 -2.52 1.69
N TYR A 190 6.01 -3.09 2.33
CA TYR A 190 6.10 -4.55 2.47
C TYR A 190 5.23 -5.03 3.65
N ALA A 191 4.57 -6.16 3.47
CA ALA A 191 3.85 -6.83 4.55
C ALA A 191 3.91 -8.37 4.39
N PRO A 192 3.85 -9.12 5.51
CA PRO A 192 3.92 -8.68 6.91
C PRO A 192 5.29 -8.13 7.29
N LEU A 193 5.33 -7.22 8.28
CA LEU A 193 6.55 -6.51 8.65
C LEU A 193 7.36 -7.24 9.72
N PHE A 194 6.71 -7.70 10.79
CA PHE A 194 7.36 -8.29 11.96
C PHE A 194 6.78 -9.65 12.30
N ALA A 195 7.67 -10.60 12.66
CA ALA A 195 7.27 -11.87 13.24
C ALA A 195 8.15 -12.26 14.41
N HIS A 196 7.53 -12.66 15.52
CA HIS A 196 8.22 -13.29 16.62
C HIS A 196 8.51 -14.76 16.27
N VAL A 197 9.72 -15.24 16.52
CA VAL A 197 10.17 -16.58 16.10
C VAL A 197 9.33 -17.74 16.67
N GLU A 198 8.69 -17.52 17.81
CA GLU A 198 7.83 -18.51 18.48
C GLU A 198 6.33 -18.26 18.32
N GLY A 199 5.92 -17.07 17.78
CA GLY A 199 4.52 -16.64 17.76
C GLY A 199 4.06 -16.01 16.45
N TRP A 200 4.63 -16.40 15.32
CA TRP A 200 4.23 -15.89 14.01
C TRP A 200 2.93 -16.55 13.50
N GLN A 201 2.12 -15.78 12.80
CA GLN A 201 0.89 -16.24 12.17
C GLN A 201 1.03 -16.33 10.64
N TRP A 202 1.73 -15.38 10.03
CA TRP A 202 1.88 -15.25 8.59
C TRP A 202 3.35 -15.39 8.16
N ARG A 203 3.57 -15.73 6.91
CA ARG A 203 4.86 -15.78 6.22
C ARG A 203 4.68 -15.40 4.76
N PRO A 204 5.68 -14.77 4.12
CA PRO A 204 6.97 -14.31 4.63
C PRO A 204 6.84 -13.06 5.49
N ASP A 205 7.80 -12.80 6.39
CA ASP A 205 7.86 -11.61 7.25
C ASP A 205 9.19 -10.90 7.06
N MET A 206 9.19 -9.57 6.98
CA MET A 206 10.38 -8.82 6.61
C MET A 206 11.45 -8.81 7.70
N ILE A 207 11.05 -8.77 8.97
CA ILE A 207 11.93 -8.74 10.14
C ILE A 207 11.47 -9.79 11.14
N TRP A 208 12.38 -10.69 11.48
CA TRP A 208 12.16 -11.70 12.52
C TRP A 208 12.83 -11.25 13.82
N PHE A 209 12.21 -11.51 14.95
CA PHE A 209 12.74 -11.14 16.23
C PHE A 209 12.40 -12.15 17.34
N ASP A 210 13.24 -12.20 18.36
CA ASP A 210 12.95 -12.73 19.68
C ASP A 210 12.91 -11.57 20.71
N ASN A 211 12.90 -11.89 22.00
CA ASN A 211 12.84 -10.86 23.04
C ASN A 211 14.10 -9.96 23.12
N LEU A 212 15.22 -10.36 22.53
CA LEU A 212 16.52 -9.71 22.68
C LEU A 212 17.17 -9.35 21.35
N ASN A 213 16.84 -10.05 20.27
CA ASN A 213 17.50 -9.95 18.97
C ASN A 213 16.50 -9.72 17.83
N SER A 214 16.98 -9.15 16.74
CA SER A 214 16.21 -9.04 15.49
C SER A 214 17.08 -9.42 14.29
N VAL A 215 16.46 -10.06 13.29
CA VAL A 215 17.09 -10.44 12.03
C VAL A 215 16.33 -9.81 10.87
N ARG A 216 17.04 -9.02 10.08
CA ARG A 216 16.55 -8.45 8.83
C ARG A 216 16.72 -9.46 7.71
N THR A 217 15.64 -9.71 6.98
CA THR A 217 15.67 -10.65 5.84
C THR A 217 16.27 -10.02 4.58
N THR A 218 16.48 -10.82 3.56
CA THR A 218 16.93 -10.31 2.23
C THR A 218 15.94 -9.32 1.63
N SER A 219 14.64 -9.53 1.82
CA SER A 219 13.59 -8.57 1.40
C SER A 219 13.74 -7.22 2.11
N TYR A 220 14.12 -7.19 3.40
CA TYR A 220 14.39 -5.93 4.11
C TYR A 220 15.48 -5.11 3.39
N TYR A 221 16.57 -5.73 2.99
CA TYR A 221 17.66 -5.02 2.34
C TYR A 221 17.28 -4.49 0.95
N VAL A 222 16.44 -5.19 0.22
CA VAL A 222 15.86 -4.68 -1.05
C VAL A 222 15.02 -3.43 -0.79
N GLN A 223 14.10 -3.48 0.18
CA GLN A 223 13.29 -2.31 0.56
C GLN A 223 14.17 -1.12 0.99
N GLN A 224 15.20 -1.38 1.80
CA GLN A 224 16.15 -0.38 2.26
C GLN A 224 16.92 0.27 1.09
N LEU A 225 17.40 -0.52 0.13
CA LEU A 225 18.10 -0.01 -1.05
C LEU A 225 17.22 0.95 -1.85
N TYR A 226 15.97 0.59 -2.10
CA TYR A 226 15.03 1.47 -2.81
C TYR A 226 14.69 2.72 -2.00
N ALA A 227 14.42 2.59 -0.71
CA ALA A 227 14.06 3.71 0.16
C ALA A 227 15.18 4.74 0.33
N GLN A 228 16.43 4.28 0.39
CA GLN A 228 17.60 5.15 0.57
C GLN A 228 18.13 5.73 -0.75
N ASN A 229 17.88 5.09 -1.87
CA ASN A 229 18.34 5.49 -3.19
C ASN A 229 17.19 5.94 -4.10
N LYS A 230 16.33 6.82 -3.59
CA LYS A 230 15.23 7.43 -4.33
C LYS A 230 15.67 8.72 -5.01
N GLY A 231 15.13 9.00 -6.18
CA GLY A 231 15.34 10.27 -6.89
C GLY A 231 14.17 11.24 -6.72
N THR A 232 14.32 12.41 -7.29
CA THR A 232 13.25 13.43 -7.39
C THR A 232 12.52 13.35 -8.73
N ASN A 233 13.11 12.72 -9.73
CA ASN A 233 12.54 12.55 -11.07
C ASN A 233 12.82 11.15 -11.60
N VAL A 234 11.81 10.53 -12.16
CA VAL A 234 11.96 9.29 -12.93
C VAL A 234 12.55 9.63 -14.29
N LEU A 235 13.51 8.83 -14.73
CA LEU A 235 14.10 8.94 -16.07
C LEU A 235 13.65 7.74 -16.93
N PRO A 236 13.39 7.98 -18.23
CA PRO A 236 13.09 6.87 -19.13
C PRO A 236 14.36 5.99 -19.30
N LEU A 237 14.16 4.68 -19.08
CA LEU A 237 15.20 3.69 -19.31
C LEU A 237 14.66 2.64 -20.27
N THR A 238 15.24 2.56 -21.46
CA THR A 238 14.74 1.69 -22.51
C THR A 238 15.82 0.78 -23.08
N MET A 239 15.42 -0.42 -23.46
CA MET A 239 16.18 -1.37 -24.25
C MET A 239 15.38 -1.70 -25.50
N ASN A 240 16.01 -1.57 -26.69
CA ASN A 240 15.31 -1.77 -27.97
C ASN A 240 14.02 -0.93 -28.11
N LYS A 241 14.05 0.32 -27.63
CA LYS A 241 12.91 1.28 -27.64
C LYS A 241 11.70 0.86 -26.77
N LYS A 242 11.84 -0.12 -25.90
CA LYS A 242 10.83 -0.55 -24.94
C LYS A 242 11.34 -0.36 -23.52
N ASN A 243 10.43 -0.10 -22.56
CA ASN A 243 10.77 -0.06 -21.16
C ASN A 243 11.44 -1.38 -20.73
N VAL A 244 12.39 -1.31 -19.81
CA VAL A 244 13.10 -2.50 -19.30
C VAL A 244 12.24 -3.15 -18.23
N THR A 245 11.54 -4.23 -18.59
CA THR A 245 10.48 -4.86 -17.77
C THR A 245 10.59 -6.38 -17.70
N GLY A 246 11.72 -6.96 -18.11
CA GLY A 246 11.87 -8.40 -18.27
C GLY A 246 11.12 -8.97 -19.49
N ALA A 247 10.65 -8.12 -20.41
CA ALA A 247 9.93 -8.53 -21.59
C ALA A 247 10.78 -9.39 -22.54
N GLU A 248 10.13 -10.04 -23.48
CA GLU A 248 10.80 -10.84 -24.51
C GLU A 248 11.88 -10.00 -25.23
N GLY A 249 13.05 -10.59 -25.43
CA GLY A 249 14.20 -9.94 -26.04
C GLY A 249 15.02 -9.04 -25.08
N GLN A 250 14.66 -8.99 -23.80
CA GLN A 250 15.40 -8.25 -22.76
C GLN A 250 16.21 -9.16 -21.84
N ASN A 251 16.31 -10.46 -22.13
CA ASN A 251 17.10 -11.44 -21.36
C ASN A 251 16.80 -11.47 -19.85
N GLY A 252 15.53 -11.25 -19.47
CA GLY A 252 15.12 -11.19 -18.07
C GLY A 252 15.64 -9.96 -17.32
N LEU A 253 16.06 -8.91 -18.01
CA LEU A 253 16.53 -7.67 -17.40
C LEU A 253 15.36 -6.82 -16.91
N PHE A 254 15.42 -6.39 -15.66
CA PHE A 254 14.52 -5.41 -15.04
C PHE A 254 15.35 -4.21 -14.60
N ALA A 255 14.90 -3.00 -14.89
CA ALA A 255 15.65 -1.82 -14.49
C ALA A 255 14.76 -0.58 -14.38
N SER A 256 15.17 0.34 -13.50
CA SER A 256 14.64 1.69 -13.39
C SER A 256 15.78 2.69 -13.23
N ALA A 257 15.50 3.94 -13.60
CA ALA A 257 16.45 5.04 -13.44
C ALA A 257 15.75 6.25 -12.86
N VAL A 258 16.40 6.90 -11.90
CA VAL A 258 15.93 8.13 -11.28
C VAL A 258 17.07 9.13 -11.15
N TYR A 259 16.73 10.41 -11.12
CA TYR A 259 17.67 11.49 -10.89
C TYR A 259 17.32 12.22 -9.59
N ASP A 260 18.29 12.35 -8.70
CA ASP A 260 18.18 13.17 -7.50
C ASP A 260 18.76 14.57 -7.75
N LYS A 261 17.88 15.56 -7.87
CA LYS A 261 18.28 16.95 -8.09
C LYS A 261 19.07 17.54 -6.91
N GLY A 262 18.75 17.12 -5.69
CA GLY A 262 19.40 17.64 -4.49
C GLY A 262 20.87 17.23 -4.39
N LYS A 263 21.15 16.00 -4.82
CA LYS A 263 22.50 15.43 -4.79
C LYS A 263 23.22 15.51 -6.14
N ASN A 264 22.51 15.85 -7.21
CA ASN A 264 23.00 15.79 -8.59
C ASN A 264 23.47 14.37 -8.98
N GLU A 265 22.69 13.36 -8.62
CA GLU A 265 23.01 11.94 -8.81
C GLU A 265 22.06 11.27 -9.79
N LEU A 266 22.61 10.48 -10.70
CA LEU A 266 21.89 9.51 -11.50
C LEU A 266 21.94 8.16 -10.78
N ILE A 267 20.77 7.62 -10.43
CA ILE A 267 20.64 6.37 -9.74
C ILE A 267 19.98 5.37 -10.69
N VAL A 268 20.68 4.29 -10.97
CA VAL A 268 20.19 3.18 -11.82
C VAL A 268 20.11 1.93 -10.97
N LYS A 269 18.96 1.26 -11.03
CA LYS A 269 18.69 -0.03 -10.38
C LYS A 269 18.49 -1.08 -11.47
N VAL A 270 19.23 -2.16 -11.37
CA VAL A 270 19.26 -3.27 -12.34
C VAL A 270 19.13 -4.59 -11.60
#